data_f7731c852329955def56ea5a1e8454d9
#
_entry.id   f7731c852329955def56ea5a1e8454d9
#
_cell.length_a   1.000
_cell.length_b   1.000
_cell.length_c   1.000
_cell.angle_alpha   90.00
_cell.angle_beta   90.00
_cell.angle_gamma   90.00
#
_symmetry.space_group_name_H-M   'P 1'
#
loop_
_entity.id
_entity.type
_entity.pdbx_description
1 polymer ?
#
loop_
_entity_poly.entity_id
_entity_poly.type
_entity_poly.pdbx_seq_one_letter_code
_entity_poly.pdbx_strand_id
1 'polypeptide(L)'
;MSSMWGENIRVSIFGESHGAAIGVVIDGLPPGIPLDAAKIHEEMERRRPGQDIYSTPRKEGDAVEIVSGFFNGHTTGTPLCGIIRNTDRRSADYEELKDMMRPSHADYTGKIRYDGFNDYRGGGHFSGRLTAPVVFAGAVAAQYLEKQGITIGTHLLRVGSIEDDRLDPVNIRAEQLKAFRNIRFPTIRPEAAQGMMKEINDARMEQDSVGGVLETAILNLPAGLGSPMFHSVESRLAAFVFSIPATKGIEFGAGFGFGHMRGSEANDSFAEPRGQAPWLSDDEPGADAQVPWHNSNDPCEPRGQCFCPTTTNNTGGINGGITNGMPVIFRTAFRPTPSISKPQQALDMKAMKAREYSVHGRHDPCVAVRAVPVLDAAAALVVMDLLLDGKKYG
;
A
#
# COMPACT_ATOMS: atom_id res chain seq x y z
N MET A 1 -11.46 8.12 -18.16
CA MET A 1 -10.16 7.60 -17.68
C MET A 1 -9.84 8.34 -16.41
N SER A 2 -9.46 7.65 -15.34
CA SER A 2 -9.24 8.33 -14.07
C SER A 2 -7.95 7.84 -13.42
N SER A 3 -7.07 8.78 -13.09
CA SER A 3 -5.97 8.60 -12.14
C SER A 3 -6.33 9.24 -10.80
N MET A 4 -7.62 9.24 -10.47
CA MET A 4 -8.19 9.73 -9.22
C MET A 4 -8.81 8.57 -8.44
N TRP A 5 -8.65 8.60 -7.13
CA TRP A 5 -9.24 7.66 -6.18
C TRP A 5 -9.74 8.41 -4.95
N GLY A 6 -10.76 7.84 -4.28
CA GLY A 6 -11.30 8.30 -2.99
C GLY A 6 -12.61 9.07 -3.11
N GLU A 7 -13.30 9.19 -1.99
CA GLU A 7 -14.60 9.86 -1.87
C GLU A 7 -14.55 11.10 -0.99
N ASN A 8 -13.97 11.00 0.18
CA ASN A 8 -13.81 12.08 1.15
C ASN A 8 -12.45 12.77 0.99
N ILE A 9 -11.39 11.97 0.87
CA ILE A 9 -10.12 12.45 0.33
C ILE A 9 -10.00 11.97 -1.11
N ARG A 10 -9.65 12.87 -2.02
CA ARG A 10 -9.45 12.55 -3.44
C ARG A 10 -7.98 12.67 -3.78
N VAL A 11 -7.41 11.55 -4.19
CA VAL A 11 -6.00 11.46 -4.58
C VAL A 11 -5.90 11.38 -6.09
N SER A 12 -5.23 12.35 -6.72
CA SER A 12 -4.96 12.37 -8.16
C SER A 12 -3.46 12.23 -8.40
N ILE A 13 -3.05 11.14 -9.08
CA ILE A 13 -1.65 10.88 -9.45
C ILE A 13 -1.41 11.33 -10.89
N PHE A 14 -0.31 12.04 -11.13
CA PHE A 14 0.06 12.53 -12.45
C PHE A 14 1.55 12.35 -12.77
N GLY A 15 1.87 12.47 -14.06
CA GLY A 15 3.23 12.38 -14.59
C GLY A 15 3.58 10.99 -15.12
N GLU A 16 4.75 10.89 -15.72
CA GLU A 16 5.33 9.67 -16.33
C GLU A 16 6.75 9.43 -15.84
N SER A 17 7.18 8.16 -15.88
CA SER A 17 8.49 7.74 -15.37
C SER A 17 9.67 8.53 -15.95
N HIS A 18 9.59 8.93 -17.22
CA HIS A 18 10.62 9.69 -17.94
C HIS A 18 10.14 11.10 -18.34
N GLY A 19 8.98 11.53 -17.83
CA GLY A 19 8.53 12.92 -17.90
C GLY A 19 9.37 13.86 -16.99
N ALA A 20 9.02 15.13 -16.96
CA ALA A 20 9.73 16.13 -16.15
C ALA A 20 9.61 15.87 -14.65
N ALA A 21 8.44 15.43 -14.21
CA ALA A 21 8.12 15.13 -12.83
C ALA A 21 6.96 14.11 -12.75
N ILE A 22 6.79 13.55 -11.57
CA ILE A 22 5.59 12.85 -11.13
C ILE A 22 5.06 13.56 -9.89
N GLY A 23 3.80 13.38 -9.56
CA GLY A 23 3.25 14.04 -8.38
C GLY A 23 1.86 13.57 -8.02
N VAL A 24 1.33 14.20 -6.96
CA VAL A 24 0.00 13.94 -6.44
C VAL A 24 -0.67 15.24 -6.03
N VAL A 25 -1.97 15.30 -6.25
CA VAL A 25 -2.87 16.26 -5.61
C VAL A 25 -3.79 15.47 -4.67
N ILE A 26 -3.88 15.93 -3.42
CA ILE A 26 -4.75 15.38 -2.39
C ILE A 26 -5.76 16.47 -2.04
N ASP A 27 -7.02 16.25 -2.36
CA ASP A 27 -8.13 17.14 -2.01
C ASP A 27 -8.97 16.52 -0.89
N GLY A 28 -9.60 17.36 -0.07
CA GLY A 28 -10.45 16.93 1.05
C GLY A 28 -9.69 16.64 2.37
N LEU A 29 -8.40 16.97 2.46
CA LEU A 29 -7.69 16.89 3.74
C LEU A 29 -8.26 17.90 4.74
N PRO A 30 -8.53 17.50 5.99
CA PRO A 30 -8.87 18.44 7.05
C PRO A 30 -7.79 19.53 7.21
N PRO A 31 -8.17 20.79 7.50
CA PRO A 31 -7.20 21.81 7.87
C PRO A 31 -6.57 21.51 9.24
N GLY A 32 -5.35 21.99 9.44
CA GLY A 32 -4.67 21.89 10.75
C GLY A 32 -4.01 20.55 11.05
N ILE A 33 -3.87 19.66 10.08
CA ILE A 33 -3.03 18.46 10.26
C ILE A 33 -1.57 18.92 10.26
N PRO A 34 -0.80 18.76 11.37
CA PRO A 34 0.62 19.06 11.36
C PRO A 34 1.34 18.02 10.51
N LEU A 35 2.23 18.49 9.64
CA LEU A 35 3.04 17.63 8.80
C LEU A 35 4.50 17.72 9.23
N ASP A 36 5.02 16.60 9.72
CA ASP A 36 6.43 16.42 10.01
C ASP A 36 7.16 16.00 8.73
N ALA A 37 8.01 16.88 8.23
CA ALA A 37 8.80 16.65 7.02
C ALA A 37 9.80 15.49 7.19
N ALA A 38 10.30 15.23 8.41
CA ALA A 38 11.21 14.11 8.66
C ALA A 38 10.48 12.78 8.48
N LYS A 39 9.26 12.63 9.01
CA LYS A 39 8.44 11.43 8.81
C LYS A 39 8.10 11.20 7.34
N ILE A 40 7.79 12.26 6.60
CA ILE A 40 7.57 12.16 5.15
C ILE A 40 8.84 11.67 4.46
N HIS A 41 9.99 12.23 4.81
CA HIS A 41 11.28 11.84 4.25
C HIS A 41 11.60 10.37 4.54
N GLU A 42 11.39 9.90 5.76
CA GLU A 42 11.60 8.50 6.16
C GLU A 42 10.77 7.54 5.29
N GLU A 43 9.49 7.80 5.07
CA GLU A 43 8.65 6.95 4.23
C GLU A 43 9.11 6.97 2.76
N MET A 44 9.49 8.13 2.24
CA MET A 44 10.03 8.23 0.90
C MET A 44 11.35 7.46 0.74
N GLU A 45 12.24 7.51 1.75
CA GLU A 45 13.47 6.72 1.79
C GLU A 45 13.21 5.21 1.82
N ARG A 46 12.24 4.72 2.60
CA ARG A 46 11.85 3.29 2.61
C ARG A 46 11.52 2.78 1.22
N ARG A 47 10.85 3.60 0.41
CA ARG A 47 10.44 3.26 -0.96
C ARG A 47 11.56 3.47 -1.99
N ARG A 48 12.49 4.39 -1.77
CA ARG A 48 13.49 4.84 -2.74
C ARG A 48 14.28 3.67 -3.35
N PRO A 49 14.57 3.69 -4.67
CA PRO A 49 15.41 2.67 -5.32
C PRO A 49 16.89 2.88 -5.03
N GLY A 50 17.70 1.86 -5.34
CA GLY A 50 19.16 1.96 -5.32
C GLY A 50 19.82 1.93 -3.93
N GLN A 51 19.13 1.41 -2.92
CA GLN A 51 19.65 1.30 -1.56
C GLN A 51 20.39 -0.01 -1.30
N ASP A 52 20.15 -1.03 -2.10
CA ASP A 52 20.70 -2.37 -1.96
C ASP A 52 20.84 -3.08 -3.32
N ILE A 53 21.43 -4.27 -3.31
CA ILE A 53 21.61 -5.11 -4.50
C ILE A 53 20.33 -5.86 -4.92
N TYR A 54 19.29 -5.83 -4.09
CA TYR A 54 18.00 -6.53 -4.29
C TYR A 54 16.97 -5.64 -4.95
N SER A 55 17.30 -4.36 -5.19
CA SER A 55 16.47 -3.38 -5.87
C SER A 55 17.17 -2.85 -7.14
N THR A 56 16.39 -2.15 -7.98
CA THR A 56 16.95 -1.51 -9.18
C THR A 56 18.09 -0.56 -8.83
N PRO A 57 19.20 -0.56 -9.61
CA PRO A 57 20.32 0.35 -9.39
C PRO A 57 20.03 1.82 -9.81
N ARG A 58 18.80 2.14 -10.17
CA ARG A 58 18.36 3.51 -10.48
C ARG A 58 18.51 4.40 -9.24
N LYS A 59 19.05 5.60 -9.42
CA LYS A 59 19.26 6.57 -8.34
C LYS A 59 18.30 7.75 -8.51
N GLU A 60 17.30 7.81 -7.64
CA GLU A 60 16.35 8.92 -7.56
C GLU A 60 16.34 9.44 -6.12
N GLY A 61 16.36 10.74 -5.95
CA GLY A 61 16.35 11.36 -4.61
C GLY A 61 14.97 11.34 -3.94
N ASP A 62 13.91 11.14 -4.71
CA ASP A 62 12.49 11.13 -4.30
C ASP A 62 12.08 12.29 -3.37
N ALA A 63 12.85 13.40 -3.41
CA ALA A 63 12.52 14.60 -2.64
C ALA A 63 11.20 15.21 -3.12
N VAL A 64 10.30 15.45 -2.19
CA VAL A 64 8.99 16.03 -2.46
C VAL A 64 9.03 17.54 -2.30
N GLU A 65 8.60 18.27 -3.32
CA GLU A 65 8.34 19.71 -3.30
C GLU A 65 6.83 19.92 -3.08
N ILE A 66 6.43 20.42 -1.90
CA ILE A 66 5.03 20.76 -1.63
C ILE A 66 4.79 22.18 -2.13
N VAL A 67 3.90 22.31 -3.12
CA VAL A 67 3.65 23.58 -3.81
C VAL A 67 2.30 24.21 -3.46
N SER A 68 1.40 23.50 -2.77
CA SER A 68 0.08 23.97 -2.37
C SER A 68 -0.43 23.19 -1.16
N GLY A 69 -1.42 23.73 -0.45
CA GLY A 69 -2.16 23.03 0.62
C GLY A 69 -1.42 22.93 1.96
N PHE A 70 -0.28 23.63 2.12
CA PHE A 70 0.56 23.57 3.31
C PHE A 70 1.03 24.98 3.70
N PHE A 71 0.89 25.32 4.97
CA PHE A 71 1.31 26.61 5.52
C PHE A 71 1.64 26.50 7.01
N ASN A 72 2.74 27.10 7.45
CA ASN A 72 3.20 27.10 8.84
C ASN A 72 3.17 25.70 9.51
N GLY A 73 3.66 24.67 8.80
CA GLY A 73 3.76 23.33 9.34
C GLY A 73 2.45 22.51 9.30
N HIS A 74 1.36 23.05 8.75
CA HIS A 74 0.04 22.40 8.78
C HIS A 74 -0.63 22.38 7.41
N THR A 75 -1.55 21.44 7.21
CA THR A 75 -2.47 21.46 6.07
C THR A 75 -3.43 22.64 6.17
N THR A 76 -3.77 23.24 5.02
CA THR A 76 -4.66 24.41 4.97
C THR A 76 -6.13 24.05 4.73
N GLY A 77 -6.43 22.78 4.39
CA GLY A 77 -7.75 22.34 3.93
C GLY A 77 -8.01 22.61 2.43
N THR A 78 -7.08 23.29 1.74
CA THR A 78 -7.09 23.40 0.27
C THR A 78 -6.29 22.24 -0.32
N PRO A 79 -6.37 21.95 -1.65
CA PRO A 79 -5.66 20.84 -2.25
C PRO A 79 -4.16 20.86 -1.95
N LEU A 80 -3.67 19.78 -1.34
CA LEU A 80 -2.24 19.57 -1.10
C LEU A 80 -1.60 19.00 -2.37
N CYS A 81 -0.61 19.70 -2.92
CA CYS A 81 0.10 19.24 -4.11
C CYS A 81 1.57 18.98 -3.81
N GLY A 82 2.01 17.74 -4.05
CA GLY A 82 3.41 17.32 -3.96
C GLY A 82 3.97 16.93 -5.32
N ILE A 83 5.14 17.46 -5.66
CA ILE A 83 5.85 17.20 -6.92
C ILE A 83 7.18 16.53 -6.62
N ILE A 84 7.54 15.51 -7.41
CA ILE A 84 8.81 14.79 -7.34
C ILE A 84 9.48 14.88 -8.71
N ARG A 85 10.63 15.54 -8.78
CA ARG A 85 11.38 15.71 -10.02
C ARG A 85 12.06 14.40 -10.45
N ASN A 86 11.99 14.07 -11.73
CA ASN A 86 12.72 12.94 -12.30
C ASN A 86 14.13 13.38 -12.69
N THR A 87 15.16 12.83 -12.06
CA THR A 87 16.55 13.20 -12.26
C THR A 87 17.37 12.18 -13.04
N ASP A 88 17.10 10.88 -12.88
CA ASP A 88 17.81 9.78 -13.58
C ASP A 88 16.99 9.26 -14.78
N ARG A 89 17.03 10.01 -15.89
CA ARG A 89 16.31 9.72 -17.15
C ARG A 89 17.28 9.28 -18.25
N ARG A 90 17.20 8.02 -18.66
CA ARG A 90 17.95 7.47 -19.80
C ARG A 90 17.00 7.07 -20.92
N SER A 91 16.47 8.05 -21.63
CA SER A 91 15.41 7.82 -22.64
C SER A 91 15.88 6.98 -23.83
N ALA A 92 17.16 7.01 -24.18
CA ALA A 92 17.72 6.23 -25.28
C ALA A 92 17.58 4.71 -25.07
N ASP A 93 17.58 4.23 -23.82
CA ASP A 93 17.43 2.80 -23.50
C ASP A 93 16.05 2.23 -23.88
N TYR A 94 15.10 3.09 -24.29
CA TYR A 94 13.69 2.71 -24.51
C TYR A 94 13.23 2.91 -25.95
N GLU A 95 14.09 3.35 -26.90
CA GLU A 95 13.69 3.57 -28.29
C GLU A 95 13.15 2.28 -28.95
N GLU A 96 13.76 1.14 -28.67
CA GLU A 96 13.30 -0.15 -29.20
C GLU A 96 11.93 -0.56 -28.63
N LEU A 97 11.61 -0.15 -27.40
CA LEU A 97 10.33 -0.47 -26.74
C LEU A 97 9.14 0.25 -27.35
N LYS A 98 9.37 1.23 -28.23
CA LYS A 98 8.28 1.90 -28.97
C LYS A 98 7.42 0.93 -29.76
N ASP A 99 8.04 -0.09 -30.32
CA ASP A 99 7.38 -1.06 -31.19
C ASP A 99 7.56 -2.53 -30.73
N MET A 100 8.40 -2.77 -29.72
CA MET A 100 8.64 -4.10 -29.14
C MET A 100 7.90 -4.22 -27.81
N MET A 101 6.79 -4.97 -27.80
CA MET A 101 5.94 -5.13 -26.63
C MET A 101 6.46 -6.25 -25.73
N ARG A 102 6.87 -5.90 -24.51
CA ARG A 102 7.35 -6.87 -23.52
C ARG A 102 6.23 -7.82 -23.07
N PRO A 103 6.52 -9.11 -22.91
CA PRO A 103 5.54 -10.07 -22.36
C PRO A 103 5.03 -9.62 -20.99
N SER A 104 3.73 -9.74 -20.78
CA SER A 104 3.07 -9.39 -19.50
C SER A 104 3.29 -7.96 -18.98
N HIS A 105 3.90 -7.07 -19.76
CA HIS A 105 3.99 -5.65 -19.44
C HIS A 105 2.78 -4.87 -20.00
N ALA A 106 2.60 -3.62 -19.55
CA ALA A 106 1.53 -2.77 -20.05
C ALA A 106 1.80 -2.13 -21.42
N ASP A 107 2.90 -2.46 -22.09
CA ASP A 107 3.29 -1.83 -23.37
C ASP A 107 2.22 -2.00 -24.45
N TYR A 108 1.75 -3.24 -24.66
CA TYR A 108 0.71 -3.54 -25.64
C TYR A 108 -0.65 -2.92 -25.26
N THR A 109 -1.10 -3.17 -24.03
CA THR A 109 -2.41 -2.69 -23.57
C THR A 109 -2.46 -1.18 -23.47
N GLY A 110 -1.37 -0.53 -23.06
CA GLY A 110 -1.24 0.91 -23.03
C GLY A 110 -1.28 1.51 -24.44
N LYS A 111 -0.54 0.93 -25.38
CA LYS A 111 -0.54 1.38 -26.78
C LYS A 111 -1.95 1.32 -27.39
N ILE A 112 -2.69 0.22 -27.16
CA ILE A 112 -4.07 0.08 -27.64
C ILE A 112 -5.01 1.06 -26.93
N ARG A 113 -4.92 1.17 -25.60
CA ARG A 113 -5.82 2.01 -24.79
C ARG A 113 -5.72 3.50 -25.13
N TYR A 114 -4.53 3.96 -25.47
CA TYR A 114 -4.21 5.37 -25.72
C TYR A 114 -3.89 5.67 -27.19
N ASP A 115 -4.27 4.79 -28.12
CA ASP A 115 -4.07 4.93 -29.57
C ASP A 115 -2.61 5.25 -29.96
N GLY A 116 -1.64 4.72 -29.18
CA GLY A 116 -0.22 4.93 -29.38
C GLY A 116 0.33 6.28 -28.88
N PHE A 117 -0.49 7.13 -28.26
CA PHE A 117 -0.07 8.45 -27.73
C PHE A 117 0.49 8.40 -26.30
N ASN A 118 0.55 7.22 -25.67
CA ASN A 118 1.15 7.06 -24.34
C ASN A 118 2.68 7.22 -24.39
N ASP A 119 3.27 7.79 -23.34
CA ASP A 119 4.73 7.76 -23.16
C ASP A 119 5.19 6.33 -22.83
N TYR A 120 5.89 5.69 -23.77
CA TYR A 120 6.40 4.32 -23.59
C TYR A 120 7.69 4.25 -22.78
N ARG A 121 8.39 5.38 -22.59
CA ARG A 121 9.71 5.42 -21.96
C ARG A 121 9.62 5.03 -20.48
N GLY A 122 10.37 4.00 -20.08
CA GLY A 122 10.38 3.48 -18.72
C GLY A 122 9.02 2.99 -18.19
N GLY A 123 8.09 2.66 -19.10
CA GLY A 123 6.72 2.26 -18.78
C GLY A 123 5.76 3.41 -18.54
N GLY A 124 6.21 4.67 -18.72
CA GLY A 124 5.36 5.87 -18.66
C GLY A 124 4.56 5.98 -17.36
N HIS A 125 3.26 6.13 -17.50
CA HIS A 125 2.31 6.18 -16.36
C HIS A 125 2.04 4.81 -15.71
N PHE A 126 2.42 3.70 -16.36
CA PHE A 126 2.31 2.34 -15.81
C PHE A 126 3.51 1.92 -14.94
N SER A 127 4.51 2.79 -14.85
CA SER A 127 5.75 2.50 -14.12
C SER A 127 5.51 2.41 -12.61
N GLY A 128 6.22 1.49 -11.93
CA GLY A 128 6.31 1.46 -10.47
C GLY A 128 6.85 2.76 -9.84
N ARG A 129 7.44 3.66 -10.66
CA ARG A 129 7.84 5.02 -10.26
C ARG A 129 6.67 5.83 -9.70
N LEU A 130 5.46 5.62 -10.23
CA LEU A 130 4.23 6.32 -9.83
C LEU A 130 3.76 5.96 -8.42
N THR A 131 4.38 4.98 -7.76
CA THR A 131 4.13 4.70 -6.35
C THR A 131 4.80 5.70 -5.40
N ALA A 132 5.78 6.50 -5.85
CA ALA A 132 6.40 7.51 -4.99
C ALA A 132 5.41 8.61 -4.54
N PRO A 133 4.60 9.22 -5.44
CA PRO A 133 3.52 10.11 -5.01
C PRO A 133 2.47 9.44 -4.10
N VAL A 134 2.20 8.14 -4.27
CA VAL A 134 1.31 7.37 -3.38
C VAL A 134 1.89 7.30 -1.97
N VAL A 135 3.19 7.00 -1.84
CA VAL A 135 3.87 6.95 -0.53
C VAL A 135 3.89 8.32 0.14
N PHE A 136 4.11 9.41 -0.60
CA PHE A 136 3.99 10.75 -0.05
C PHE A 136 2.58 11.03 0.49
N ALA A 137 1.55 10.74 -0.30
CA ALA A 137 0.16 10.93 0.14
C ALA A 137 -0.18 10.06 1.37
N GLY A 138 0.29 8.81 1.38
CA GLY A 138 0.14 7.90 2.51
C GLY A 138 0.89 8.37 3.77
N ALA A 139 2.08 8.97 3.63
CA ALA A 139 2.82 9.54 4.74
C ALA A 139 2.08 10.74 5.38
N VAL A 140 1.35 11.52 4.60
CA VAL A 140 0.45 12.57 5.11
C VAL A 140 -0.73 11.94 5.87
N ALA A 141 -1.39 10.94 5.28
CA ALA A 141 -2.50 10.24 5.91
C ALA A 141 -2.07 9.52 7.20
N ALA A 142 -0.92 8.86 7.21
CA ALA A 142 -0.40 8.14 8.38
C ALA A 142 -0.20 9.07 9.59
N GLN A 143 0.26 10.30 9.40
CA GLN A 143 0.41 11.26 10.48
C GLN A 143 -0.93 11.70 11.09
N TYR A 144 -1.99 11.75 10.28
CA TYR A 144 -3.35 11.95 10.79
C TYR A 144 -3.82 10.74 11.60
N LEU A 145 -3.59 9.52 11.09
CA LEU A 145 -4.00 8.27 11.74
C LEU A 145 -3.25 8.00 13.05
N GLU A 146 -1.97 8.31 13.11
CA GLU A 146 -1.16 8.18 14.33
C GLU A 146 -1.75 8.98 15.51
N LYS A 147 -2.31 10.16 15.24
CA LYS A 147 -3.01 10.96 16.24
C LYS A 147 -4.33 10.34 16.74
N GLN A 148 -4.89 9.44 15.94
CA GLN A 148 -6.07 8.66 16.31
C GLN A 148 -5.69 7.31 16.96
N GLY A 149 -4.40 7.08 17.24
CA GLY A 149 -3.89 5.83 17.80
C GLY A 149 -3.87 4.65 16.82
N ILE A 150 -4.18 4.87 15.55
CA ILE A 150 -4.20 3.81 14.53
C ILE A 150 -2.79 3.50 14.05
N THR A 151 -2.43 2.23 14.05
CA THR A 151 -1.11 1.75 13.62
C THR A 151 -1.24 0.81 12.43
N ILE A 152 -0.42 1.05 11.41
CA ILE A 152 -0.35 0.23 10.19
C ILE A 152 1.07 -0.31 10.05
N GLY A 153 1.21 -1.56 9.64
CA GLY A 153 2.51 -2.13 9.32
C GLY A 153 2.39 -3.34 8.41
N THR A 154 3.34 -3.43 7.51
CA THR A 154 3.44 -4.47 6.49
C THR A 154 4.77 -5.20 6.61
N HIS A 155 4.75 -6.52 6.47
CA HIS A 155 5.96 -7.34 6.38
C HIS A 155 5.96 -8.25 5.15
N LEU A 156 7.13 -8.79 4.84
CA LEU A 156 7.33 -9.79 3.77
C LEU A 156 6.91 -11.16 4.30
N LEU A 157 5.76 -11.66 3.86
CA LEU A 157 5.30 -12.99 4.22
C LEU A 157 5.95 -14.06 3.34
N ARG A 158 6.14 -13.78 2.03
CA ARG A 158 6.78 -14.74 1.12
C ARG A 158 7.54 -14.03 0.00
N VAL A 159 8.68 -14.60 -0.37
CA VAL A 159 9.39 -14.27 -1.63
C VAL A 159 9.77 -15.60 -2.30
N GLY A 160 9.30 -15.82 -3.50
CA GLY A 160 9.50 -17.07 -4.22
C GLY A 160 9.00 -18.28 -3.42
N SER A 161 9.95 -19.17 -3.10
CA SER A 161 9.69 -20.39 -2.31
C SER A 161 9.85 -20.17 -0.79
N ILE A 162 10.42 -19.06 -0.35
CA ILE A 162 10.72 -18.79 1.06
C ILE A 162 9.55 -18.08 1.72
N GLU A 163 9.04 -18.66 2.80
CA GLU A 163 7.91 -18.14 3.58
C GLU A 163 8.33 -17.79 5.00
N ASP A 164 7.82 -16.68 5.51
CA ASP A 164 7.93 -16.25 6.89
C ASP A 164 6.71 -16.67 7.70
N ASP A 165 6.73 -16.46 9.01
CA ASP A 165 5.57 -16.66 9.85
C ASP A 165 4.50 -15.57 9.57
N ARG A 166 3.23 -15.92 9.81
CA ARG A 166 2.12 -14.96 9.79
C ARG A 166 2.04 -14.22 11.11
N LEU A 167 1.47 -13.04 11.07
CA LEU A 167 1.07 -12.32 12.28
C LEU A 167 0.04 -13.15 13.07
N ASP A 168 0.14 -13.13 14.41
CA ASP A 168 -0.93 -13.67 15.24
C ASP A 168 -2.19 -12.79 15.03
N PRO A 169 -3.28 -13.33 14.48
CA PRO A 169 -4.40 -12.50 14.04
C PRO A 169 -5.16 -11.81 15.19
N VAL A 170 -4.95 -12.23 16.43
CA VAL A 170 -5.64 -11.70 17.62
C VAL A 170 -4.72 -10.80 18.46
N ASN A 171 -3.41 -11.15 18.55
CA ASN A 171 -2.49 -10.55 19.52
C ASN A 171 -1.37 -9.74 18.87
N ILE A 172 -1.65 -9.03 17.78
CA ILE A 172 -0.67 -8.14 17.14
C ILE A 172 -0.43 -6.93 18.04
N ARG A 173 0.86 -6.58 18.25
CA ARG A 173 1.25 -5.40 19.03
C ARG A 173 1.68 -4.27 18.11
N ALA A 174 1.31 -3.03 18.48
CA ALA A 174 1.66 -1.84 17.71
C ALA A 174 3.18 -1.68 17.55
N GLU A 175 3.96 -2.02 18.60
CA GLU A 175 5.43 -1.97 18.59
C GLU A 175 6.02 -2.91 17.52
N GLN A 176 5.42 -4.08 17.31
CA GLN A 176 5.82 -5.03 16.27
C GLN A 176 5.63 -4.41 14.88
N LEU A 177 4.48 -3.80 14.61
CA LEU A 177 4.20 -3.14 13.34
C LEU A 177 5.11 -1.94 13.11
N LYS A 178 5.35 -1.13 14.15
CA LYS A 178 6.30 0.00 14.09
C LYS A 178 7.72 -0.46 13.83
N ALA A 179 8.15 -1.61 14.40
CA ALA A 179 9.48 -2.16 14.17
C ALA A 179 9.72 -2.53 12.70
N PHE A 180 8.72 -3.04 11.99
CA PHE A 180 8.83 -3.35 10.56
C PHE A 180 9.22 -2.13 9.71
N ARG A 181 8.80 -0.93 10.09
CA ARG A 181 9.12 0.31 9.36
C ARG A 181 10.62 0.61 9.35
N ASN A 182 11.35 0.14 10.36
CA ASN A 182 12.79 0.38 10.51
C ASN A 182 13.67 -0.71 9.89
N ILE A 183 13.05 -1.74 9.30
CA ILE A 183 13.74 -2.90 8.74
C ILE A 183 13.57 -2.91 7.22
N ARG A 184 14.67 -3.00 6.48
CA ARG A 184 14.64 -3.03 5.00
C ARG A 184 13.98 -4.28 4.44
N PHE A 185 14.19 -5.44 5.08
CA PHE A 185 13.52 -6.71 4.81
C PHE A 185 12.68 -7.09 6.04
N PRO A 186 11.50 -6.49 6.22
CA PRO A 186 10.70 -6.72 7.41
C PRO A 186 10.12 -8.13 7.38
N THR A 187 10.60 -8.98 8.26
CA THR A 187 10.12 -10.34 8.51
C THR A 187 9.96 -10.54 10.01
N ILE A 188 9.18 -11.52 10.41
CA ILE A 188 9.05 -11.95 11.81
C ILE A 188 10.30 -12.75 12.18
N ARG A 189 10.73 -13.66 11.32
CA ARG A 189 11.93 -14.47 11.52
C ARG A 189 13.13 -13.91 10.73
N PRO A 190 14.25 -13.59 11.37
CA PRO A 190 15.45 -13.13 10.66
C PRO A 190 15.98 -14.11 9.60
N GLU A 191 15.81 -15.41 9.83
CA GLU A 191 16.23 -16.47 8.90
C GLU A 191 15.42 -16.42 7.60
N ALA A 192 14.13 -16.07 7.68
CA ALA A 192 13.28 -15.88 6.52
C ALA A 192 13.81 -14.73 5.65
N ALA A 193 14.20 -13.60 6.26
CA ALA A 193 14.81 -12.47 5.53
C ALA A 193 16.07 -12.91 4.77
N GLN A 194 16.97 -13.69 5.42
CA GLN A 194 18.19 -14.20 4.78
C GLN A 194 17.86 -15.13 3.60
N GLY A 195 16.91 -16.04 3.77
CA GLY A 195 16.43 -16.92 2.72
C GLY A 195 15.83 -16.15 1.54
N MET A 196 14.97 -15.14 1.81
CA MET A 196 14.38 -14.29 0.79
C MET A 196 15.42 -13.47 0.02
N MET A 197 16.43 -12.92 0.71
CA MET A 197 17.56 -12.23 0.09
C MET A 197 18.33 -13.14 -0.86
N LYS A 198 18.57 -14.39 -0.45
CA LYS A 198 19.23 -15.39 -1.30
C LYS A 198 18.39 -15.68 -2.53
N GLU A 199 17.10 -15.96 -2.39
CA GLU A 199 16.16 -16.24 -3.48
C GLU A 199 16.15 -15.11 -4.52
N ILE A 200 16.09 -13.84 -4.07
CA ILE A 200 16.15 -12.68 -4.96
C ILE A 200 17.49 -12.60 -5.69
N ASN A 201 18.60 -12.86 -4.98
CA ASN A 201 19.93 -12.83 -5.59
C ASN A 201 20.12 -13.94 -6.63
N ASP A 202 19.64 -15.14 -6.34
CA ASP A 202 19.71 -16.28 -7.26
C ASP A 202 18.92 -15.96 -8.53
N ALA A 203 17.66 -15.46 -8.41
CA ALA A 203 16.87 -15.02 -9.57
C ALA A 203 17.59 -13.92 -10.38
N ARG A 204 18.21 -12.94 -9.69
CA ARG A 204 18.98 -11.87 -10.35
C ARG A 204 20.18 -12.42 -11.12
N MET A 205 20.91 -13.38 -10.55
CA MET A 205 22.06 -14.02 -11.21
C MET A 205 21.64 -14.84 -12.45
N GLU A 206 20.44 -15.36 -12.42
CA GLU A 206 19.82 -16.04 -13.56
C GLU A 206 19.19 -15.07 -14.59
N GLN A 207 19.33 -13.75 -14.41
CA GLN A 207 18.72 -12.70 -15.23
C GLN A 207 17.18 -12.74 -15.23
N ASP A 208 16.61 -13.24 -14.14
CA ASP A 208 15.18 -13.43 -13.92
C ASP A 208 14.66 -12.55 -12.78
N SER A 209 13.42 -12.74 -12.37
CA SER A 209 12.78 -12.06 -11.27
C SER A 209 11.91 -13.01 -10.46
N VAL A 210 11.61 -12.64 -9.23
CA VAL A 210 10.76 -13.40 -8.32
C VAL A 210 9.65 -12.53 -7.76
N GLY A 211 8.48 -13.13 -7.55
CA GLY A 211 7.33 -12.48 -6.91
C GLY A 211 7.36 -12.62 -5.40
N GLY A 212 6.36 -12.03 -4.74
CA GLY A 212 6.23 -12.15 -3.29
C GLY A 212 4.82 -11.89 -2.79
N VAL A 213 4.61 -12.22 -1.53
CA VAL A 213 3.37 -11.92 -0.79
C VAL A 213 3.72 -11.08 0.42
N LEU A 214 2.99 -10.00 0.61
CA LEU A 214 3.08 -9.12 1.77
C LEU A 214 1.87 -9.34 2.67
N GLU A 215 2.06 -9.28 3.98
CA GLU A 215 0.96 -9.26 4.96
C GLU A 215 0.95 -7.90 5.65
N THR A 216 -0.23 -7.28 5.68
CA THR A 216 -0.47 -5.96 6.27
C THR A 216 -1.48 -6.09 7.40
N ALA A 217 -1.20 -5.45 8.53
CA ALA A 217 -2.14 -5.32 9.63
C ALA A 217 -2.42 -3.85 9.94
N ILE A 218 -3.67 -3.57 10.31
CA ILE A 218 -4.15 -2.27 10.74
C ILE A 218 -4.77 -2.46 12.13
N LEU A 219 -4.25 -1.77 13.13
CA LEU A 219 -4.69 -1.86 14.52
C LEU A 219 -5.47 -0.64 14.93
N ASN A 220 -6.33 -0.83 15.91
CA ASN A 220 -7.08 0.22 16.59
C ASN A 220 -8.09 0.93 15.68
N LEU A 221 -8.61 0.25 14.68
CA LEU A 221 -9.75 0.75 13.95
C LEU A 221 -11.01 0.63 14.80
N PRO A 222 -11.82 1.70 14.94
CA PRO A 222 -13.12 1.57 15.57
C PRO A 222 -14.01 0.58 14.80
N ALA A 223 -14.88 -0.12 15.50
CA ALA A 223 -15.93 -0.88 14.85
C ALA A 223 -16.90 0.09 14.14
N GLY A 224 -17.50 -0.35 13.02
CA GLY A 224 -18.51 0.43 12.32
C GLY A 224 -18.03 1.22 11.10
N LEU A 225 -16.76 1.13 10.72
CA LEU A 225 -16.26 1.75 9.48
C LEU A 225 -16.56 0.89 8.27
N GLY A 226 -16.91 1.53 7.17
CA GLY A 226 -17.29 0.86 5.92
C GLY A 226 -18.80 0.73 5.77
N SER A 227 -19.23 0.16 4.67
CA SER A 227 -20.64 -0.03 4.31
C SER A 227 -20.85 -1.36 3.61
N PRO A 228 -22.01 -1.98 3.74
CA PRO A 228 -22.26 -3.26 3.08
C PRO A 228 -22.21 -3.12 1.55
N MET A 229 -21.94 -4.24 0.87
CA MET A 229 -21.85 -4.43 -0.56
C MET A 229 -20.70 -3.65 -1.21
N PHE A 230 -20.97 -2.58 -1.97
CA PHE A 230 -19.99 -1.96 -2.89
C PHE A 230 -18.95 -1.06 -2.22
N HIS A 231 -19.24 -0.55 -1.04
CA HIS A 231 -18.36 0.33 -0.28
C HIS A 231 -17.80 -0.35 0.98
N SER A 232 -17.70 -1.68 0.94
CA SER A 232 -17.09 -2.46 2.02
C SER A 232 -15.60 -2.09 2.19
N VAL A 233 -15.10 -2.29 3.41
CA VAL A 233 -13.68 -2.08 3.72
C VAL A 233 -12.80 -2.89 2.77
N GLU A 234 -13.18 -4.15 2.52
CA GLU A 234 -12.46 -5.03 1.58
C GLU A 234 -12.48 -4.47 0.16
N SER A 235 -13.65 -4.02 -0.32
CA SER A 235 -13.79 -3.46 -1.67
C SER A 235 -12.94 -2.21 -1.85
N ARG A 236 -12.91 -1.31 -0.87
CA ARG A 236 -12.12 -0.06 -0.92
C ARG A 236 -10.63 -0.33 -0.85
N LEU A 237 -10.20 -1.23 0.05
CA LEU A 237 -8.80 -1.67 0.13
C LEU A 237 -8.38 -2.36 -1.16
N ALA A 238 -9.17 -3.32 -1.66
CA ALA A 238 -8.86 -4.02 -2.89
C ALA A 238 -8.77 -3.09 -4.10
N ALA A 239 -9.70 -2.13 -4.25
CA ALA A 239 -9.68 -1.16 -5.34
C ALA A 239 -8.40 -0.33 -5.35
N PHE A 240 -7.93 0.12 -4.18
CA PHE A 240 -6.67 0.86 -4.09
C PHE A 240 -5.47 -0.06 -4.35
N VAL A 241 -5.41 -1.22 -3.69
CA VAL A 241 -4.29 -2.16 -3.77
C VAL A 241 -4.09 -2.66 -5.20
N PHE A 242 -5.16 -2.94 -5.97
CA PHE A 242 -5.05 -3.31 -7.37
C PHE A 242 -4.59 -2.15 -8.29
N SER A 243 -4.62 -0.89 -7.83
CA SER A 243 -4.02 0.22 -8.57
C SER A 243 -2.49 0.23 -8.48
N ILE A 244 -1.90 -0.46 -7.49
CA ILE A 244 -0.45 -0.58 -7.33
C ILE A 244 0.09 -1.50 -8.44
N PRO A 245 1.09 -1.07 -9.23
CA PRO A 245 1.68 -1.91 -10.27
C PRO A 245 2.19 -3.25 -9.72
N ALA A 246 2.03 -4.30 -10.49
CA ALA A 246 2.41 -5.68 -10.20
C ALA A 246 1.51 -6.43 -9.19
N THR A 247 0.54 -5.81 -8.57
CA THR A 247 -0.45 -6.51 -7.73
C THR A 247 -1.27 -7.49 -8.57
N LYS A 248 -1.46 -8.71 -8.03
CA LYS A 248 -2.23 -9.78 -8.68
C LYS A 248 -3.23 -10.50 -7.78
N GLY A 249 -3.18 -10.27 -6.49
CA GLY A 249 -4.13 -10.86 -5.55
C GLY A 249 -4.19 -10.09 -4.25
N ILE A 250 -5.34 -10.14 -3.59
CA ILE A 250 -5.56 -9.70 -2.22
C ILE A 250 -6.49 -10.69 -1.55
N GLU A 251 -6.26 -10.98 -0.27
CA GLU A 251 -7.15 -11.77 0.57
C GLU A 251 -7.17 -11.19 1.99
N PHE A 252 -8.29 -11.40 2.70
CA PHE A 252 -8.54 -10.88 4.04
C PHE A 252 -8.71 -12.03 5.02
N GLY A 253 -8.20 -11.90 6.25
CA GLY A 253 -8.30 -12.93 7.29
C GLY A 253 -7.80 -14.30 6.82
N ALA A 254 -8.62 -15.34 6.92
CA ALA A 254 -8.29 -16.66 6.41
C ALA A 254 -8.22 -16.74 4.87
N GLY A 255 -8.80 -15.74 4.17
CA GLY A 255 -8.73 -15.62 2.71
C GLY A 255 -9.25 -16.86 2.00
N PHE A 256 -8.48 -17.39 1.03
CA PHE A 256 -8.85 -18.62 0.33
C PHE A 256 -8.90 -19.85 1.23
N GLY A 257 -8.32 -19.79 2.44
CA GLY A 257 -8.41 -20.86 3.45
C GLY A 257 -9.84 -21.15 3.88
N PHE A 258 -10.75 -20.16 3.81
CA PHE A 258 -12.18 -20.39 4.10
C PHE A 258 -12.81 -21.50 3.25
N GLY A 259 -12.31 -21.72 2.03
CA GLY A 259 -12.80 -22.79 1.15
C GLY A 259 -12.58 -24.21 1.68
N HIS A 260 -11.76 -24.39 2.70
CA HIS A 260 -11.47 -25.66 3.36
C HIS A 260 -12.09 -25.78 4.75
N MET A 261 -12.65 -24.68 5.30
CA MET A 261 -13.20 -24.63 6.66
C MET A 261 -14.68 -25.00 6.70
N ARG A 262 -15.11 -25.61 7.81
CA ARG A 262 -16.51 -25.68 8.18
C ARG A 262 -16.94 -24.40 8.91
N GLY A 263 -18.24 -24.11 8.93
CA GLY A 263 -18.74 -22.89 9.59
C GLY A 263 -18.34 -22.80 11.07
N SER A 264 -18.33 -23.93 11.80
CA SER A 264 -17.90 -23.98 13.21
C SER A 264 -16.39 -23.68 13.40
N GLU A 265 -15.56 -23.89 12.38
CA GLU A 265 -14.13 -23.61 12.40
C GLU A 265 -13.87 -22.17 11.94
N ALA A 266 -14.67 -21.68 11.00
CA ALA A 266 -14.55 -20.38 10.37
C ALA A 266 -15.08 -19.24 11.25
N ASN A 267 -16.09 -19.50 12.09
CA ASN A 267 -16.74 -18.47 12.90
C ASN A 267 -15.83 -17.97 14.01
N ASP A 268 -15.68 -16.63 14.07
CA ASP A 268 -14.95 -15.95 15.11
C ASP A 268 -15.87 -15.76 16.34
N SER A 269 -15.74 -16.65 17.32
CA SER A 269 -16.56 -16.62 18.54
C SER A 269 -16.23 -15.39 19.37
N PHE A 270 -17.25 -14.70 19.89
CA PHE A 270 -17.05 -13.59 20.80
C PHE A 270 -16.39 -14.04 22.11
N ALA A 271 -15.44 -13.26 22.59
CA ALA A 271 -14.91 -13.34 23.94
C ALA A 271 -15.70 -12.41 24.88
N GLU A 272 -15.42 -12.49 26.19
CA GLU A 272 -16.02 -11.57 27.14
C GLU A 272 -15.71 -10.11 26.77
N PRO A 273 -16.72 -9.22 26.75
CA PRO A 273 -16.50 -7.82 26.47
C PRO A 273 -15.50 -7.24 27.45
N ARG A 274 -14.50 -6.52 26.94
CA ARG A 274 -13.54 -5.79 27.76
C ARG A 274 -14.00 -4.35 27.83
N GLY A 275 -14.26 -3.85 29.05
CA GLY A 275 -14.51 -2.43 29.26
C GLY A 275 -13.27 -1.64 28.84
N GLN A 276 -13.46 -0.54 28.12
CA GLN A 276 -12.47 0.33 27.49
C GLN A 276 -11.50 -0.39 26.53
N ALA A 277 -11.40 0.15 25.33
CA ALA A 277 -10.38 -0.27 24.38
C ALA A 277 -8.98 0.00 25.00
N PRO A 278 -8.01 -0.93 24.89
CA PRO A 278 -6.71 -0.84 25.56
C PRO A 278 -5.88 0.41 25.24
N TRP A 279 -6.26 1.16 24.22
CA TRP A 279 -5.60 2.40 23.75
C TRP A 279 -6.23 3.69 24.28
N LEU A 280 -7.28 3.60 25.13
CA LEU A 280 -7.86 4.72 25.86
C LEU A 280 -7.37 4.64 27.32
N SER A 281 -6.08 4.89 27.55
CA SER A 281 -5.58 5.12 28.90
C SER A 281 -5.94 6.55 29.34
N ASP A 282 -6.50 6.69 30.52
CA ASP A 282 -6.86 7.99 31.13
C ASP A 282 -5.64 8.91 31.43
N ASP A 283 -4.41 8.43 31.14
CA ASP A 283 -3.16 9.09 31.53
C ASP A 283 -2.47 9.89 30.41
N GLU A 284 -3.03 9.98 29.18
CA GLU A 284 -2.47 10.83 28.14
C GLU A 284 -3.20 12.18 28.06
N PRO A 285 -2.48 13.33 28.08
CA PRO A 285 -3.07 14.64 27.88
C PRO A 285 -3.47 14.82 26.40
N GLY A 286 -4.65 14.41 26.06
CA GLY A 286 -5.22 14.41 24.71
C GLY A 286 -6.58 13.72 24.63
N ALA A 287 -7.12 13.29 25.78
CA ALA A 287 -8.42 12.62 25.89
C ALA A 287 -9.64 13.48 25.47
N ASP A 288 -9.43 14.73 25.05
CA ASP A 288 -10.47 15.60 24.46
C ASP A 288 -10.62 15.43 22.94
N ALA A 289 -9.95 14.44 22.33
CA ALA A 289 -10.25 14.05 20.95
C ALA A 289 -11.65 13.42 20.95
N GLN A 290 -12.67 14.23 20.72
CA GLN A 290 -14.05 13.81 20.49
C GLN A 290 -14.05 12.76 19.39
N VAL A 291 -14.30 11.49 19.75
CA VAL A 291 -14.53 10.42 18.78
C VAL A 291 -15.87 10.75 18.09
N PRO A 292 -15.93 10.95 16.79
CA PRO A 292 -17.08 11.57 16.13
C PRO A 292 -18.37 10.73 16.07
N TRP A 293 -18.39 9.52 16.63
CA TRP A 293 -19.53 8.58 16.59
C TRP A 293 -20.10 8.23 17.95
N HIS A 294 -20.11 9.19 18.83
CA HIS A 294 -20.71 9.04 20.14
C HIS A 294 -22.24 9.10 20.05
N ASN A 295 -22.94 8.01 20.34
CA ASN A 295 -24.40 8.01 20.50
C ASN A 295 -24.74 8.05 22.00
N SER A 296 -25.21 9.20 22.47
CA SER A 296 -25.53 9.47 23.88
C SER A 296 -26.63 8.61 24.48
N ASN A 297 -27.24 7.70 23.72
CA ASN A 297 -28.31 6.82 24.16
C ASN A 297 -27.90 5.33 24.27
N ASP A 298 -26.61 5.00 24.12
CA ASP A 298 -26.12 3.64 24.20
C ASP A 298 -25.86 3.27 25.68
N PRO A 299 -26.42 2.15 26.21
CA PRO A 299 -26.14 1.68 27.56
C PRO A 299 -24.68 1.29 27.81
N CYS A 300 -23.86 1.23 26.79
CA CYS A 300 -22.40 1.02 26.89
C CYS A 300 -21.61 2.31 27.15
N GLU A 301 -22.28 3.47 27.46
CA GLU A 301 -21.64 4.74 27.81
C GLU A 301 -21.36 4.90 29.32
N PRO A 302 -20.41 5.75 29.71
CA PRO A 302 -19.87 6.93 29.05
C PRO A 302 -18.36 6.81 28.72
N ARG A 303 -18.00 7.14 27.50
CA ARG A 303 -16.62 7.30 26.99
C ARG A 303 -15.81 6.03 26.69
N GLY A 304 -16.43 4.92 26.35
CA GLY A 304 -15.70 3.76 25.82
C GLY A 304 -16.62 2.96 24.94
N GLN A 305 -16.33 2.86 23.63
CA GLN A 305 -16.95 1.83 22.83
C GLN A 305 -16.68 0.50 23.52
N CYS A 306 -17.73 -0.28 23.83
CA CYS A 306 -17.57 -1.67 24.25
C CYS A 306 -16.81 -2.40 23.14
N PHE A 307 -15.57 -2.76 23.41
CA PHE A 307 -14.83 -3.64 22.54
C PHE A 307 -15.29 -5.05 22.78
N CYS A 308 -15.94 -5.66 21.80
CA CYS A 308 -16.35 -7.06 21.82
C CYS A 308 -15.32 -7.88 21.02
N PRO A 309 -14.20 -8.30 21.65
CA PRO A 309 -13.18 -9.06 20.95
C PRO A 309 -13.72 -10.44 20.58
N THR A 310 -13.09 -11.03 19.57
CA THR A 310 -13.30 -12.42 19.20
C THR A 310 -12.11 -13.28 19.62
N THR A 311 -12.32 -14.58 19.83
CA THR A 311 -11.27 -15.54 20.22
C THR A 311 -10.36 -15.92 19.08
N THR A 312 -10.85 -15.75 17.85
CA THR A 312 -10.12 -15.90 16.58
C THR A 312 -10.39 -14.67 15.72
N ASN A 313 -9.71 -14.55 14.59
CA ASN A 313 -9.91 -13.43 13.65
C ASN A 313 -9.80 -13.95 12.20
N ASN A 314 -10.55 -15.00 11.91
CA ASN A 314 -10.58 -15.59 10.57
C ASN A 314 -11.14 -14.63 9.54
N THR A 315 -12.11 -13.78 9.91
CA THR A 315 -12.69 -12.74 9.05
C THR A 315 -11.74 -11.56 8.80
N GLY A 316 -10.62 -11.49 9.54
CA GLY A 316 -9.62 -10.42 9.35
C GLY A 316 -10.12 -9.03 9.76
N GLY A 317 -10.94 -8.93 10.81
CA GLY A 317 -11.42 -7.68 11.39
C GLY A 317 -12.61 -7.05 10.67
N ILE A 318 -13.25 -7.76 9.74
CA ILE A 318 -14.30 -7.22 8.88
C ILE A 318 -15.49 -8.20 8.82
N ASN A 319 -16.68 -7.74 9.19
CA ASN A 319 -17.92 -8.50 9.08
C ASN A 319 -18.96 -7.71 8.28
N GLY A 320 -19.51 -8.32 7.24
CA GLY A 320 -20.51 -7.66 6.38
C GLY A 320 -19.99 -6.39 5.68
N GLY A 321 -18.67 -6.28 5.45
CA GLY A 321 -18.04 -5.13 4.85
C GLY A 321 -17.68 -4.00 5.81
N ILE A 322 -17.85 -4.22 7.12
CA ILE A 322 -17.73 -3.23 8.18
C ILE A 322 -16.70 -3.70 9.20
N THR A 323 -15.85 -2.81 9.70
CA THR A 323 -14.88 -3.14 10.76
C THR A 323 -15.58 -3.56 12.04
N ASN A 324 -15.03 -4.58 12.71
CA ASN A 324 -15.56 -5.12 13.97
C ASN A 324 -14.72 -4.76 15.21
N GLY A 325 -13.67 -3.94 15.06
CA GLY A 325 -12.75 -3.55 16.12
C GLY A 325 -11.55 -4.47 16.30
N MET A 326 -11.55 -5.69 15.72
CA MET A 326 -10.37 -6.55 15.67
C MET A 326 -9.34 -6.02 14.66
N PRO A 327 -8.07 -6.48 14.73
CA PRO A 327 -7.07 -6.12 13.71
C PRO A 327 -7.57 -6.40 12.30
N VAL A 328 -7.51 -5.42 11.41
CA VAL A 328 -7.75 -5.67 9.99
C VAL A 328 -6.48 -6.24 9.37
N ILE A 329 -6.56 -7.45 8.82
CA ILE A 329 -5.43 -8.18 8.26
C ILE A 329 -5.74 -8.58 6.83
N PHE A 330 -4.82 -8.24 5.91
CA PHE A 330 -4.91 -8.66 4.53
C PHE A 330 -3.55 -9.01 3.95
N ARG A 331 -3.54 -9.86 2.93
CA ARG A 331 -2.34 -10.27 2.21
C ARG A 331 -2.44 -9.88 0.75
N THR A 332 -1.33 -9.44 0.18
CA THR A 332 -1.24 -8.94 -1.19
C THR A 332 -0.16 -9.68 -1.95
N ALA A 333 -0.53 -10.28 -3.09
CA ALA A 333 0.39 -10.97 -3.98
C ALA A 333 0.91 -10.03 -5.07
N PHE A 334 2.23 -9.97 -5.20
CA PHE A 334 2.95 -9.26 -6.24
C PHE A 334 3.59 -10.24 -7.22
N ARG A 335 3.33 -10.07 -8.51
CA ARG A 335 3.96 -10.89 -9.53
C ARG A 335 5.45 -10.57 -9.69
N PRO A 336 6.25 -11.49 -10.24
CA PRO A 336 7.59 -11.20 -10.71
C PRO A 336 7.59 -10.03 -11.70
N THR A 337 8.68 -9.25 -11.72
CA THR A 337 8.87 -8.17 -12.69
C THR A 337 8.92 -8.76 -14.10
N PRO A 338 8.10 -8.31 -15.05
CA PRO A 338 8.09 -8.89 -16.41
C PRO A 338 9.28 -8.46 -17.26
N SER A 339 9.94 -7.38 -16.88
CA SER A 339 11.14 -6.88 -17.57
C SER A 339 12.37 -7.61 -17.05
N ILE A 340 12.70 -8.74 -17.68
CA ILE A 340 13.86 -9.58 -17.34
C ILE A 340 14.83 -9.65 -18.53
N SER A 341 16.09 -9.98 -18.25
CA SER A 341 17.11 -10.10 -19.29
C SER A 341 17.18 -11.48 -19.91
N LYS A 342 16.47 -12.48 -19.37
CA LYS A 342 16.26 -13.76 -20.05
C LYS A 342 15.54 -13.53 -21.37
N PRO A 343 15.95 -14.19 -22.46
CA PRO A 343 15.24 -14.13 -23.75
C PRO A 343 13.78 -14.57 -23.62
N GLN A 344 12.88 -13.78 -24.14
CA GLN A 344 11.43 -14.04 -24.15
C GLN A 344 10.84 -13.74 -25.53
N GLN A 345 9.66 -14.30 -25.81
CA GLN A 345 8.91 -13.97 -27.03
C GLN A 345 8.17 -12.66 -26.83
N ALA A 346 8.70 -11.56 -27.35
CA ALA A 346 8.07 -10.25 -27.40
C ALA A 346 7.31 -10.04 -28.72
N LEU A 347 6.35 -9.13 -28.75
CA LEU A 347 5.60 -8.82 -29.96
C LEU A 347 6.21 -7.59 -30.65
N ASP A 348 6.71 -7.80 -31.89
CA ASP A 348 7.08 -6.71 -32.78
C ASP A 348 5.82 -6.18 -33.48
N MET A 349 5.39 -5.00 -33.11
CA MET A 349 4.17 -4.35 -33.66
C MET A 349 4.31 -3.91 -35.10
N LYS A 350 5.54 -3.64 -35.58
CA LYS A 350 5.76 -3.29 -37.00
C LYS A 350 5.69 -4.53 -37.89
N ALA A 351 6.33 -5.60 -37.47
CA ALA A 351 6.35 -6.85 -38.23
C ALA A 351 5.10 -7.71 -37.95
N MET A 352 4.29 -7.40 -36.94
CA MET A 352 3.17 -8.19 -36.44
C MET A 352 3.56 -9.66 -36.19
N LYS A 353 4.71 -9.86 -35.55
CA LYS A 353 5.29 -11.18 -35.28
C LYS A 353 5.90 -11.25 -33.90
N ALA A 354 5.82 -12.43 -33.29
CA ALA A 354 6.60 -12.72 -32.09
C ALA A 354 8.09 -12.84 -32.49
N ARG A 355 8.95 -12.22 -31.66
CA ARG A 355 10.42 -12.30 -31.78
C ARG A 355 11.03 -12.55 -30.44
N GLU A 356 12.12 -13.28 -30.43
CA GLU A 356 12.96 -13.37 -29.23
C GLU A 356 13.55 -11.99 -28.91
N TYR A 357 13.41 -11.59 -27.67
CA TYR A 357 13.88 -10.30 -27.18
C TYR A 357 14.31 -10.41 -25.71
N SER A 358 15.43 -9.81 -25.40
CA SER A 358 15.93 -9.66 -24.03
C SER A 358 15.82 -8.21 -23.62
N VAL A 359 15.18 -7.95 -22.48
CA VAL A 359 15.02 -6.58 -22.02
C VAL A 359 16.33 -6.08 -21.45
N HIS A 360 16.89 -5.03 -22.05
CA HIS A 360 18.03 -4.31 -21.49
C HIS A 360 17.52 -3.17 -20.60
N GLY A 361 18.00 -3.10 -19.36
CA GLY A 361 17.58 -2.04 -18.45
C GLY A 361 17.83 -2.36 -16.97
N ARG A 362 17.47 -1.40 -16.13
CA ARG A 362 17.63 -1.46 -14.68
C ARG A 362 16.28 -1.77 -14.03
N HIS A 363 16.02 -3.05 -13.77
CA HIS A 363 14.76 -3.52 -13.21
C HIS A 363 14.95 -4.12 -11.83
N ASP A 364 13.88 -4.11 -11.01
CA ASP A 364 13.87 -4.77 -9.71
C ASP A 364 13.81 -6.30 -9.93
N PRO A 365 14.70 -7.11 -9.35
CA PRO A 365 14.58 -8.56 -9.35
C PRO A 365 13.40 -9.04 -8.50
N CYS A 366 12.96 -8.24 -7.52
CA CYS A 366 11.74 -8.46 -6.74
C CYS A 366 11.12 -7.11 -6.35
N VAL A 367 9.91 -6.84 -6.82
CA VAL A 367 9.21 -5.57 -6.48
C VAL A 367 8.59 -5.60 -5.09
N ALA A 368 8.36 -6.78 -4.51
CA ALA A 368 7.66 -6.93 -3.23
C ALA A 368 8.34 -6.16 -2.09
N VAL A 369 9.67 -6.17 -2.02
CA VAL A 369 10.44 -5.44 -0.99
C VAL A 369 10.11 -3.94 -1.00
N ARG A 370 10.04 -3.34 -2.18
CA ARG A 370 9.71 -1.91 -2.34
C ARG A 370 8.22 -1.61 -2.24
N ALA A 371 7.39 -2.62 -2.35
CA ALA A 371 5.94 -2.49 -2.20
C ALA A 371 5.50 -2.38 -0.73
N VAL A 372 6.33 -2.76 0.24
CA VAL A 372 6.03 -2.66 1.68
C VAL A 372 5.53 -1.24 2.05
N PRO A 373 6.29 -0.15 1.89
CA PRO A 373 5.80 1.19 2.22
C PRO A 373 4.67 1.67 1.32
N VAL A 374 4.50 1.07 0.14
CA VAL A 374 3.38 1.41 -0.76
C VAL A 374 2.07 0.84 -0.23
N LEU A 375 2.09 -0.38 0.36
CA LEU A 375 0.92 -0.96 1.02
C LEU A 375 0.58 -0.23 2.33
N ASP A 376 1.58 0.15 3.14
CA ASP A 376 1.36 1.01 4.30
C ASP A 376 0.64 2.29 3.89
N ALA A 377 1.10 2.94 2.82
CA ALA A 377 0.52 4.16 2.28
C ALA A 377 -0.91 3.95 1.74
N ALA A 378 -1.14 2.86 1.00
CA ALA A 378 -2.46 2.51 0.49
C ALA A 378 -3.47 2.29 1.62
N ALA A 379 -3.08 1.51 2.63
CA ALA A 379 -3.90 1.28 3.81
C ALA A 379 -4.21 2.59 4.55
N ALA A 380 -3.20 3.46 4.73
CA ALA A 380 -3.38 4.75 5.41
C ALA A 380 -4.39 5.65 4.67
N LEU A 381 -4.29 5.74 3.35
CA LEU A 381 -5.22 6.53 2.53
C LEU A 381 -6.66 6.00 2.61
N VAL A 382 -6.83 4.67 2.49
CA VAL A 382 -8.16 4.05 2.58
C VAL A 382 -8.77 4.23 3.95
N VAL A 383 -8.01 4.01 5.03
CA VAL A 383 -8.49 4.18 6.40
C VAL A 383 -8.85 5.63 6.67
N MET A 384 -8.04 6.60 6.24
CA MET A 384 -8.36 8.02 6.39
C MET A 384 -9.66 8.39 5.67
N ASP A 385 -9.86 7.87 4.45
CA ASP A 385 -11.08 8.12 3.67
C ASP A 385 -12.32 7.52 4.35
N LEU A 386 -12.22 6.32 4.94
CA LEU A 386 -13.27 5.68 5.73
C LEU A 386 -13.61 6.46 7.01
N LEU A 387 -12.58 6.94 7.73
CA LEU A 387 -12.79 7.73 8.96
C LEU A 387 -13.49 9.06 8.69
N LEU A 388 -13.19 9.69 7.56
CA LEU A 388 -13.84 10.94 7.17
C LEU A 388 -15.27 10.73 6.66
N ASP A 389 -15.61 9.54 6.18
CA ASP A 389 -16.98 9.16 5.84
C ASP A 389 -17.85 9.06 7.09
N GLY A 390 -17.38 8.39 8.13
CA GLY A 390 -18.08 8.26 9.41
C GLY A 390 -18.45 9.60 10.06
N LYS A 391 -17.66 10.66 9.81
CA LYS A 391 -17.96 12.02 10.31
C LYS A 391 -19.19 12.69 9.68
N LYS A 392 -19.69 12.17 8.57
CA LYS A 392 -20.88 12.73 7.89
C LYS A 392 -22.19 12.28 8.53
N TYR A 393 -22.16 11.22 9.33
CA TYR A 393 -23.35 10.61 9.93
C TYR A 393 -23.43 10.80 11.47
N GLY A 394 -22.45 11.54 12.05
CA GLY A 394 -22.38 11.86 13.48
C GLY A 394 -22.79 13.29 13.81
#